data_abbc57270238247dc0089586681785c9
#
_entry.id   abbc57270238247dc0089586681785c9
#
_cell.length_a   1.000
_cell.length_b   1.000
_cell.length_c   1.000
_cell.angle_alpha   90.00
_cell.angle_beta   90.00
_cell.angle_gamma   90.00
#
_symmetry.space_group_name_H-M   'P 1'
#
loop_
_entity.id
_entity.type
_entity.pdbx_description
1 polymer ?
#
loop_
_entity_poly.entity_id
_entity_poly.type
_entity_poly.pdbx_seq_one_letter_code
_entity_poly.pdbx_strand_id
1 'polypeptide(L)'
;MTALVPRRARRLASLAEALLTPHGMDRYLELVDPMLVRREVRGLVTGVRRQTPDTVTLTIRPSRAWRGHVAGQYVRVTVEIDGVRRTRCYSPAGSEHDGTLELTIKADPRGLVSRHLNRTVTIGSVLGLSTPDGEFTLPSPRPRRILLLSGGSGITPVLSMLRTLADEKHEGDLAFLHYSNGAEDALYRTELADLARRLPGLRVVHAFTHAKTGGDLHGFFSKEHLAEAVPWYRDAETFLCGPKPLMDSVRETFEADGIGAHLHTEEFTPPALTFDTENAEGQVRFARSGREFANSGKPLLEQAEEAGLSPEHGCRMGICFSCTQIKTSGCVRNAKTGETSSEENEEIQLCISVPVGDVEINA
;
A
#
# COMPACT_ATOMS: atom_id res chain seq x y z
N MET A 1 15.35 -19.53 21.11
CA MET A 1 16.82 -19.38 20.87
C MET A 1 17.09 -19.75 19.42
N THR A 2 17.11 -18.78 18.51
CA THR A 2 17.37 -18.99 17.08
C THR A 2 18.85 -18.72 16.85
N ALA A 3 19.63 -19.75 16.57
CA ALA A 3 21.06 -19.65 16.33
C ALA A 3 21.30 -18.77 15.08
N LEU A 4 21.92 -17.63 15.26
CA LEU A 4 22.43 -16.76 14.19
C LEU A 4 23.52 -17.53 13.42
N VAL A 5 23.21 -17.99 12.23
CA VAL A 5 24.20 -18.57 11.31
C VAL A 5 25.23 -17.50 10.98
N PRO A 6 26.54 -17.71 11.28
CA PRO A 6 27.56 -16.70 11.10
C PRO A 6 27.70 -16.30 9.63
N ARG A 7 27.94 -15.01 9.37
CA ARG A 7 28.07 -14.41 8.01
C ARG A 7 29.01 -15.19 7.07
N ARG A 8 30.05 -15.86 7.61
CA ARG A 8 30.97 -16.71 6.83
C ARG A 8 30.29 -17.98 6.32
N ALA A 9 29.42 -18.63 7.11
CA ALA A 9 28.69 -19.81 6.67
C ALA A 9 27.67 -19.50 5.57
N ARG A 10 27.07 -18.30 5.59
CA ARG A 10 26.18 -17.84 4.49
C ARG A 10 26.94 -17.62 3.19
N ARG A 11 28.16 -17.06 3.23
CA ARG A 11 28.99 -16.86 2.02
C ARG A 11 29.51 -18.17 1.44
N LEU A 12 29.90 -19.13 2.29
CA LEU A 12 30.33 -20.47 1.85
C LEU A 12 29.17 -21.26 1.24
N ALA A 13 27.98 -21.17 1.82
CA ALA A 13 26.78 -21.80 1.26
C ALA A 13 26.40 -21.21 -0.11
N SER A 14 26.50 -19.88 -0.30
CA SER A 14 26.23 -19.23 -1.59
C SER A 14 27.28 -19.55 -2.65
N LEU A 15 28.53 -19.74 -2.27
CA LEU A 15 29.61 -20.16 -3.18
C LEU A 15 29.47 -21.64 -3.60
N ALA A 16 29.12 -22.53 -2.66
CA ALA A 16 28.81 -23.92 -2.94
C ALA A 16 27.57 -24.07 -3.82
N GLU A 17 26.54 -23.25 -3.59
CA GLU A 17 25.33 -23.15 -4.41
C GLU A 17 25.66 -22.75 -5.84
N ALA A 18 26.49 -21.71 -6.02
CA ALA A 18 26.89 -21.22 -7.35
C ALA A 18 27.77 -22.21 -8.14
N LEU A 19 28.49 -23.10 -7.45
CA LEU A 19 29.38 -24.10 -8.08
C LEU A 19 28.68 -25.44 -8.37
N LEU A 20 27.62 -25.76 -7.64
CA LEU A 20 26.98 -27.09 -7.71
C LEU A 20 25.67 -27.11 -8.49
N THR A 21 25.07 -25.95 -8.77
CA THR A 21 23.78 -25.86 -9.47
C THR A 21 23.80 -24.79 -10.56
N PRO A 22 23.24 -25.07 -11.77
CA PRO A 22 23.13 -24.07 -12.83
C PRO A 22 22.17 -22.94 -12.52
N HIS A 23 21.35 -23.07 -11.45
CA HIS A 23 20.39 -22.09 -10.97
C HIS A 23 20.45 -21.99 -9.45
N GLY A 24 20.08 -20.83 -8.88
CA GLY A 24 20.00 -20.63 -7.44
C GLY A 24 19.07 -21.66 -6.77
N MET A 25 19.42 -22.07 -5.55
CA MET A 25 18.71 -23.12 -4.79
C MET A 25 17.20 -22.84 -4.65
N ASP A 26 16.80 -21.57 -4.57
CA ASP A 26 15.39 -21.16 -4.44
C ASP A 26 14.53 -21.67 -5.60
N ARG A 27 15.08 -21.78 -6.82
CA ARG A 27 14.34 -22.32 -7.98
C ARG A 27 13.99 -23.80 -7.80
N TYR A 28 14.89 -24.59 -7.18
CA TYR A 28 14.61 -25.98 -6.89
C TYR A 28 13.67 -26.16 -5.71
N LEU A 29 13.80 -25.30 -4.70
CA LEU A 29 12.89 -25.28 -3.56
C LEU A 29 11.47 -24.91 -3.97
N GLU A 30 11.31 -23.96 -4.89
CA GLU A 30 10.01 -23.54 -5.43
C GLU A 30 9.27 -24.67 -6.14
N LEU A 31 10.00 -25.57 -6.83
CA LEU A 31 9.41 -26.75 -7.49
C LEU A 31 8.88 -27.80 -6.49
N VAL A 32 9.44 -27.85 -5.28
CA VAL A 32 9.01 -28.76 -4.21
C VAL A 32 7.88 -28.15 -3.40
N ASP A 33 8.09 -26.93 -2.90
CA ASP A 33 7.10 -26.12 -2.17
C ASP A 33 7.47 -24.66 -2.28
N PRO A 34 6.62 -23.81 -2.90
CA PRO A 34 6.85 -22.38 -3.04
C PRO A 34 7.11 -21.65 -1.71
N MET A 35 6.65 -22.20 -0.58
CA MET A 35 6.86 -21.62 0.75
C MET A 35 8.29 -21.85 1.31
N LEU A 36 9.10 -22.67 0.67
CA LEU A 36 10.50 -22.93 1.07
C LEU A 36 11.51 -21.93 0.50
N VAL A 37 11.09 -21.07 -0.43
CA VAL A 37 11.92 -20.00 -1.00
C VAL A 37 12.45 -19.11 0.12
N ARG A 38 13.76 -18.80 0.08
CA ARG A 38 14.47 -18.12 1.18
C ARG A 38 14.70 -16.63 0.95
N ARG A 39 14.84 -16.23 -0.32
CA ARG A 39 15.17 -14.85 -0.71
C ARG A 39 13.94 -13.95 -0.84
N GLU A 40 12.78 -14.54 -1.07
CA GLU A 40 11.50 -13.84 -1.22
C GLU A 40 10.54 -14.22 -0.10
N VAL A 41 9.73 -13.28 0.33
CA VAL A 41 8.61 -13.57 1.21
C VAL A 41 7.49 -14.14 0.36
N ARG A 42 6.98 -15.31 0.75
CA ARG A 42 5.78 -15.92 0.15
C ARG A 42 4.68 -15.96 1.19
N GLY A 43 3.45 -15.92 0.73
CA GLY A 43 2.27 -16.02 1.59
C GLY A 43 1.31 -17.08 1.11
N LEU A 44 1.04 -18.09 1.94
CA LEU A 44 0.01 -19.10 1.69
C LEU A 44 -1.34 -18.59 2.17
N VAL A 45 -2.31 -18.51 1.30
CA VAL A 45 -3.70 -18.19 1.66
C VAL A 45 -4.29 -19.35 2.44
N THR A 46 -4.65 -19.12 3.69
CA THR A 46 -5.26 -20.09 4.61
C THR A 46 -6.73 -19.85 4.90
N GLY A 47 -7.22 -18.64 4.57
CA GLY A 47 -8.62 -18.27 4.73
C GLY A 47 -9.05 -17.26 3.69
N VAL A 48 -10.31 -17.36 3.27
CA VAL A 48 -10.97 -16.42 2.34
C VAL A 48 -12.34 -16.11 2.91
N ARG A 49 -12.57 -14.84 3.28
CA ARG A 49 -13.85 -14.38 3.84
C ARG A 49 -14.40 -13.23 2.99
N ARG A 50 -15.59 -13.39 2.46
CA ARG A 50 -16.25 -12.32 1.72
C ARG A 50 -16.89 -11.34 2.70
N GLN A 51 -16.50 -10.07 2.59
CA GLN A 51 -17.03 -8.98 3.44
C GLN A 51 -18.28 -8.35 2.82
N THR A 52 -18.17 -8.03 1.52
CA THR A 52 -19.23 -7.46 0.68
C THR A 52 -19.19 -8.15 -0.70
N PRO A 53 -20.15 -7.92 -1.61
CA PRO A 53 -20.09 -8.50 -2.95
C PRO A 53 -18.81 -8.22 -3.73
N ASP A 54 -18.15 -7.08 -3.46
CA ASP A 54 -16.94 -6.63 -4.14
C ASP A 54 -15.67 -6.64 -3.24
N THR A 55 -15.78 -7.07 -1.98
CA THR A 55 -14.68 -7.04 -1.03
C THR A 55 -14.43 -8.40 -0.40
N VAL A 56 -13.18 -8.85 -0.41
CA VAL A 56 -12.71 -10.11 0.19
C VAL A 56 -11.60 -9.83 1.20
N THR A 57 -11.60 -10.58 2.29
CA THR A 57 -10.49 -10.66 3.24
C THR A 57 -9.77 -11.99 3.07
N LEU A 58 -8.46 -11.93 2.84
CA LEU A 58 -7.56 -13.06 2.74
C LEU A 58 -6.77 -13.19 4.04
N THR A 59 -6.85 -14.33 4.68
CA THR A 59 -5.92 -14.70 5.78
C THR A 59 -4.75 -15.42 5.16
N ILE A 60 -3.54 -14.93 5.44
CA ILE A 60 -2.32 -15.39 4.79
C ILE A 60 -1.33 -15.80 5.86
N ARG A 61 -0.79 -17.00 5.72
CA ARG A 61 0.36 -17.46 6.50
C ARG A 61 1.64 -17.12 5.75
N PRO A 62 2.46 -16.18 6.24
CA PRO A 62 3.71 -15.82 5.58
C PRO A 62 4.76 -16.93 5.70
N SER A 63 5.73 -16.95 4.78
CA SER A 63 6.91 -17.81 4.85
C SER A 63 7.86 -17.38 6.00
N ARG A 64 8.85 -18.22 6.29
CA ARG A 64 9.84 -17.93 7.35
C ARG A 64 10.70 -16.68 7.11
N ALA A 65 10.67 -16.12 5.90
CA ALA A 65 11.35 -14.88 5.57
C ALA A 65 10.63 -13.63 6.12
N TRP A 66 9.34 -13.74 6.47
CA TRP A 66 8.55 -12.68 7.07
C TRP A 66 9.06 -12.31 8.47
N ARG A 67 9.07 -11.00 8.79
CA ARG A 67 9.54 -10.48 10.09
C ARG A 67 8.49 -9.69 10.86
N GLY A 68 7.24 -9.75 10.44
CA GLY A 68 6.17 -8.90 10.96
C GLY A 68 6.04 -7.60 10.17
N HIS A 69 5.05 -6.81 10.52
CA HIS A 69 4.81 -5.46 10.02
C HIS A 69 4.50 -4.55 11.21
N VAL A 70 4.63 -3.26 11.03
CA VAL A 70 4.12 -2.24 11.96
C VAL A 70 2.74 -1.82 11.47
N ALA A 71 1.79 -1.62 12.38
CA ALA A 71 0.42 -1.24 12.06
C ALA A 71 0.39 0.06 11.23
N GLY A 72 -0.32 0.01 10.10
CA GLY A 72 -0.39 1.08 9.11
C GLY A 72 0.55 0.94 7.93
N GLN A 73 1.61 0.12 8.00
CA GLN A 73 2.46 -0.18 6.85
C GLN A 73 1.69 -0.95 5.77
N TYR A 74 2.22 -0.91 4.54
CA TYR A 74 1.73 -1.72 3.41
C TYR A 74 2.74 -2.81 3.01
N VAL A 75 2.25 -3.80 2.27
CA VAL A 75 3.04 -4.82 1.58
C VAL A 75 2.74 -4.77 0.09
N ARG A 76 3.73 -5.12 -0.72
CA ARG A 76 3.53 -5.37 -2.15
C ARG A 76 3.13 -6.82 -2.34
N VAL A 77 1.96 -7.02 -2.93
CA VAL A 77 1.43 -8.34 -3.29
C VAL A 77 1.65 -8.56 -4.77
N THR A 78 2.35 -9.63 -5.11
CA THR A 78 2.62 -10.05 -6.49
C THR A 78 1.83 -11.30 -6.81
N VAL A 79 1.10 -11.24 -7.92
CA VAL A 79 0.37 -12.37 -8.52
C VAL A 79 0.77 -12.52 -9.98
N GLU A 80 0.62 -13.73 -10.51
CA GLU A 80 0.75 -13.99 -11.93
C GLU A 80 -0.64 -14.02 -12.58
N ILE A 81 -0.83 -13.22 -13.62
CA ILE A 81 -2.05 -13.13 -14.40
C ILE A 81 -1.66 -13.26 -15.87
N ASP A 82 -2.18 -14.30 -16.53
CA ASP A 82 -1.89 -14.59 -17.93
C ASP A 82 -0.38 -14.66 -18.24
N GLY A 83 0.38 -15.30 -17.34
CA GLY A 83 1.84 -15.45 -17.47
C GLY A 83 2.64 -14.20 -17.14
N VAL A 84 1.99 -13.10 -16.73
CA VAL A 84 2.65 -11.83 -16.37
C VAL A 84 2.55 -11.57 -14.88
N ARG A 85 3.69 -11.32 -14.24
CA ARG A 85 3.74 -10.91 -12.84
C ARG A 85 3.21 -9.48 -12.69
N ARG A 86 2.25 -9.31 -11.78
CA ARG A 86 1.60 -8.03 -11.48
C ARG A 86 1.66 -7.75 -9.99
N THR A 87 2.05 -6.54 -9.60
CA THR A 87 2.25 -6.15 -8.21
C THR A 87 1.35 -4.96 -7.84
N ARG A 88 0.76 -5.01 -6.62
CA ARG A 88 0.00 -3.89 -6.02
C ARG A 88 0.28 -3.83 -4.53
N CYS A 89 0.17 -2.61 -3.97
CA CYS A 89 0.30 -2.37 -2.55
C CYS A 89 -1.04 -2.61 -1.84
N TYR A 90 -0.98 -3.24 -0.67
CA TYR A 90 -2.11 -3.44 0.24
C TYR A 90 -1.64 -3.28 1.67
N SER A 91 -2.39 -2.53 2.47
CA SER A 91 -2.12 -2.38 3.90
C SER A 91 -2.74 -3.56 4.65
N PRO A 92 -1.95 -4.31 5.46
CA PRO A 92 -2.49 -5.29 6.37
C PRO A 92 -3.57 -4.68 7.28
N ALA A 93 -4.62 -5.46 7.52
CA ALA A 93 -5.67 -5.08 8.46
C ALA A 93 -5.49 -5.72 9.84
N GLY A 94 -4.63 -6.75 9.96
CA GLY A 94 -4.29 -7.44 11.21
C GLY A 94 -3.48 -6.56 12.16
N SER A 95 -3.46 -6.93 13.45
CA SER A 95 -2.57 -6.33 14.44
C SER A 95 -1.10 -6.60 14.09
N GLU A 96 -0.20 -5.68 14.45
CA GLU A 96 1.25 -5.90 14.30
C GLU A 96 1.78 -7.05 15.17
N HIS A 97 1.00 -7.48 16.16
CA HIS A 97 1.31 -8.59 17.06
C HIS A 97 0.83 -9.95 16.53
N ASP A 98 0.07 -9.96 15.42
CA ASP A 98 -0.44 -11.18 14.80
C ASP A 98 0.66 -11.97 14.08
N GLY A 99 0.60 -13.30 14.20
CA GLY A 99 1.49 -14.21 13.45
C GLY A 99 1.04 -14.44 11.99
N THR A 100 -0.16 -14.00 11.62
CA THR A 100 -0.74 -14.09 10.29
C THR A 100 -0.92 -12.72 9.67
N LEU A 101 -0.98 -12.66 8.35
CA LEU A 101 -1.23 -11.43 7.61
C LEU A 101 -2.68 -11.46 7.12
N GLU A 102 -3.45 -10.41 7.42
CA GLU A 102 -4.80 -10.22 6.90
C GLU A 102 -4.81 -9.10 5.87
N LEU A 103 -5.25 -9.40 4.65
CA LEU A 103 -5.39 -8.42 3.57
C LEU A 103 -6.85 -8.33 3.15
N THR A 104 -7.44 -7.13 3.20
CA THR A 104 -8.80 -6.87 2.73
C THR A 104 -8.75 -6.08 1.43
N ILE A 105 -9.34 -6.67 0.39
CA ILE A 105 -9.19 -6.26 -0.99
C ILE A 105 -10.56 -5.97 -1.59
N LYS A 106 -10.80 -4.69 -1.87
CA LYS A 106 -11.96 -4.26 -2.67
C LYS A 106 -11.61 -4.36 -4.15
N ALA A 107 -12.47 -4.99 -4.93
CA ALA A 107 -12.29 -5.12 -6.37
C ALA A 107 -12.60 -3.78 -7.05
N ASP A 108 -11.58 -3.14 -7.62
CA ASP A 108 -11.77 -1.99 -8.50
C ASP A 108 -12.34 -2.49 -9.84
N PRO A 109 -13.41 -1.90 -10.38
CA PRO A 109 -13.97 -2.29 -11.68
C PRO A 109 -12.96 -2.28 -12.84
N ARG A 110 -11.97 -1.38 -12.80
CA ARG A 110 -10.88 -1.27 -13.79
C ARG A 110 -9.59 -1.94 -13.33
N GLY A 111 -9.51 -2.38 -12.07
CA GLY A 111 -8.31 -2.98 -11.48
C GLY A 111 -8.13 -4.44 -11.89
N LEU A 112 -7.03 -4.79 -12.53
CA LEU A 112 -6.73 -6.16 -12.92
C LEU A 112 -6.39 -7.03 -11.70
N VAL A 113 -5.44 -6.59 -10.87
CA VAL A 113 -4.94 -7.34 -9.71
C VAL A 113 -6.01 -7.46 -8.61
N SER A 114 -6.70 -6.38 -8.26
CA SER A 114 -7.74 -6.41 -7.22
C SER A 114 -8.89 -7.35 -7.58
N ARG A 115 -9.30 -7.38 -8.85
CA ARG A 115 -10.32 -8.34 -9.34
C ARG A 115 -9.81 -9.77 -9.31
N HIS A 116 -8.56 -10.02 -9.70
CA HIS A 116 -7.94 -11.34 -9.64
C HIS A 116 -7.90 -11.85 -8.19
N LEU A 117 -7.36 -11.05 -7.26
CA LEU A 117 -7.32 -11.40 -5.84
C LEU A 117 -8.71 -11.64 -5.24
N ASN A 118 -9.69 -10.86 -5.65
CA ASN A 118 -11.06 -10.98 -5.15
C ASN A 118 -11.80 -12.22 -5.68
N ARG A 119 -11.57 -12.62 -6.93
CA ARG A 119 -12.38 -13.63 -7.63
C ARG A 119 -11.70 -14.97 -7.81
N THR A 120 -10.39 -14.99 -7.95
CA THR A 120 -9.63 -16.16 -8.39
C THR A 120 -8.83 -16.81 -7.27
N VAL A 121 -8.37 -16.02 -6.30
CA VAL A 121 -7.55 -16.54 -5.19
C VAL A 121 -8.42 -17.36 -4.24
N THR A 122 -7.91 -18.56 -3.91
CA THR A 122 -8.56 -19.54 -3.03
C THR A 122 -7.62 -19.98 -1.93
N ILE A 123 -8.14 -20.72 -0.95
CA ILE A 123 -7.30 -21.37 0.07
C ILE A 123 -6.31 -22.31 -0.64
N GLY A 124 -5.04 -22.22 -0.26
CA GLY A 124 -3.92 -22.93 -0.90
C GLY A 124 -3.18 -22.10 -1.96
N SER A 125 -3.72 -20.98 -2.42
CA SER A 125 -3.00 -20.08 -3.32
C SER A 125 -1.74 -19.51 -2.63
N VAL A 126 -0.64 -19.39 -3.37
CA VAL A 126 0.60 -18.76 -2.89
C VAL A 126 0.79 -17.41 -3.58
N LEU A 127 0.98 -16.37 -2.78
CA LEU A 127 1.21 -15.00 -3.22
C LEU A 127 2.67 -14.60 -2.99
N GLY A 128 3.25 -13.80 -3.89
CA GLY A 128 4.49 -13.10 -3.61
C GLY A 128 4.22 -11.92 -2.67
N LEU A 129 5.07 -11.71 -1.69
CA LEU A 129 4.98 -10.60 -0.74
C LEU A 129 6.31 -9.85 -0.68
N SER A 130 6.28 -8.54 -0.49
CA SER A 130 7.46 -7.79 -0.09
C SER A 130 7.65 -7.83 1.43
N THR A 131 8.79 -7.34 1.91
CA THR A 131 8.89 -6.77 3.25
C THR A 131 7.92 -5.61 3.39
N PRO A 132 7.37 -5.35 4.61
CA PRO A 132 6.54 -4.18 4.86
C PRO A 132 7.31 -2.88 4.65
N ASP A 133 6.59 -1.83 4.25
CA ASP A 133 7.12 -0.51 3.96
C ASP A 133 6.07 0.56 4.30
N GLY A 134 6.47 1.84 4.40
CA GLY A 134 5.60 2.97 4.70
C GLY A 134 5.82 3.58 6.07
N GLU A 135 5.58 4.90 6.15
CA GLU A 135 5.79 5.73 7.34
C GLU A 135 4.47 6.05 8.07
N PHE A 136 3.34 5.63 7.52
CA PHE A 136 2.03 5.82 8.14
C PHE A 136 1.82 4.85 9.29
N THR A 137 2.46 5.15 10.44
CA THR A 137 2.49 4.26 11.61
C THR A 137 2.21 5.03 12.89
N LEU A 138 1.71 4.29 13.90
CA LEU A 138 1.52 4.86 15.23
C LEU A 138 2.87 5.24 15.87
N PRO A 139 2.98 6.44 16.46
CA PRO A 139 4.21 6.84 17.14
C PRO A 139 4.45 6.05 18.43
N SER A 140 5.69 6.04 18.88
CA SER A 140 6.06 5.49 20.17
C SER A 140 6.73 6.59 21.02
N PRO A 141 6.23 6.89 22.24
CA PRO A 141 5.10 6.24 22.91
C PRO A 141 3.76 6.53 22.24
N ARG A 142 2.74 5.66 22.50
CA ARG A 142 1.39 5.85 21.96
C ARG A 142 0.76 7.13 22.52
N PRO A 143 0.16 7.99 21.68
CA PRO A 143 -0.55 9.18 22.12
C PRO A 143 -1.75 8.82 23.01
N ARG A 144 -2.07 9.69 23.95
CA ARG A 144 -3.23 9.47 24.83
C ARG A 144 -4.56 9.59 24.09
N ARG A 145 -4.64 10.48 23.09
CA ARG A 145 -5.83 10.70 22.26
C ARG A 145 -5.53 10.38 20.81
N ILE A 146 -6.27 9.44 20.25
CA ILE A 146 -6.08 9.00 18.88
C ILE A 146 -7.42 8.99 18.14
N LEU A 147 -7.47 9.65 16.98
CA LEU A 147 -8.57 9.58 16.05
C LEU A 147 -8.15 8.76 14.82
N LEU A 148 -8.82 7.65 14.60
CA LEU A 148 -8.68 6.80 13.42
C LEU A 148 -9.83 7.11 12.47
N LEU A 149 -9.54 7.78 11.33
CA LEU A 149 -10.54 8.24 10.37
C LEU A 149 -10.35 7.53 9.04
N SER A 150 -11.41 6.95 8.48
CA SER A 150 -11.31 6.18 7.24
C SER A 150 -12.53 6.31 6.34
N GLY A 151 -12.32 6.01 5.05
CA GLY A 151 -13.38 5.88 4.06
C GLY A 151 -13.18 4.67 3.17
N GLY A 152 -14.23 3.83 3.02
CA GLY A 152 -14.20 2.67 2.16
C GLY A 152 -13.04 1.72 2.46
N SER A 153 -12.24 1.37 1.44
CA SER A 153 -11.06 0.47 1.61
C SER A 153 -9.92 1.07 2.44
N GLY A 154 -9.91 2.39 2.67
CA GLY A 154 -8.94 3.04 3.57
C GLY A 154 -9.08 2.63 5.04
N ILE A 155 -10.06 1.80 5.37
CA ILE A 155 -10.21 1.21 6.70
C ILE A 155 -9.01 0.31 7.07
N THR A 156 -8.33 -0.32 6.12
CA THR A 156 -7.34 -1.38 6.41
C THR A 156 -6.17 -0.92 7.29
N PRO A 157 -5.43 0.15 6.99
CA PRO A 157 -4.32 0.57 7.84
C PRO A 157 -4.76 1.06 9.21
N VAL A 158 -5.87 1.81 9.29
CA VAL A 158 -6.35 2.33 10.59
C VAL A 158 -7.02 1.23 11.44
N LEU A 159 -7.59 0.19 10.83
CA LEU A 159 -8.07 -1.00 11.56
C LEU A 159 -6.89 -1.79 12.14
N SER A 160 -5.80 -1.92 11.39
CA SER A 160 -4.55 -2.52 11.91
C SER A 160 -4.06 -1.77 13.15
N MET A 161 -4.07 -0.43 13.11
CA MET A 161 -3.73 0.41 14.26
C MET A 161 -4.68 0.18 15.44
N LEU A 162 -6.00 0.14 15.20
CA LEU A 162 -6.98 -0.11 16.26
C LEU A 162 -6.80 -1.49 16.90
N ARG A 163 -6.59 -2.54 16.11
CA ARG A 163 -6.34 -3.90 16.61
C ARG A 163 -5.07 -3.96 17.45
N THR A 164 -4.01 -3.29 16.99
CA THR A 164 -2.74 -3.19 17.73
C THR A 164 -2.95 -2.49 19.09
N LEU A 165 -3.65 -1.34 19.11
CA LEU A 165 -3.98 -0.64 20.34
C LEU A 165 -4.85 -1.48 21.28
N ALA A 166 -5.73 -2.33 20.73
CA ALA A 166 -6.56 -3.23 21.52
C ALA A 166 -5.72 -4.35 22.17
N ASP A 167 -4.76 -4.91 21.44
CA ASP A 167 -3.84 -5.94 21.97
C ASP A 167 -2.90 -5.36 23.03
N GLU A 168 -2.49 -4.11 22.86
CA GLU A 168 -1.69 -3.34 23.82
C GLU A 168 -2.51 -2.86 25.03
N LYS A 169 -3.85 -3.03 25.01
CA LYS A 169 -4.79 -2.55 26.05
C LYS A 169 -4.64 -1.06 26.29
N HIS A 170 -4.62 -0.29 25.21
CA HIS A 170 -4.48 1.17 25.29
C HIS A 170 -5.55 1.79 26.20
N GLU A 171 -5.12 2.62 27.15
CA GLU A 171 -5.98 3.22 28.18
C GLU A 171 -6.42 4.67 27.85
N GLY A 172 -6.02 5.20 26.70
CA GLY A 172 -6.36 6.55 26.26
C GLY A 172 -7.73 6.65 25.60
N ASP A 173 -8.06 7.87 25.18
CA ASP A 173 -9.29 8.15 24.42
C ASP A 173 -9.08 7.78 22.95
N LEU A 174 -9.90 6.87 22.43
CA LEU A 174 -9.88 6.42 21.04
C LEU A 174 -11.19 6.75 20.34
N ALA A 175 -11.11 7.24 19.11
CA ALA A 175 -12.25 7.34 18.22
C ALA A 175 -11.95 6.65 16.89
N PHE A 176 -12.92 5.90 16.38
CA PHE A 176 -12.87 5.27 15.07
C PHE A 176 -14.06 5.76 14.24
N LEU A 177 -13.78 6.67 13.28
CA LEU A 177 -14.81 7.26 12.42
C LEU A 177 -14.67 6.70 11.01
N HIS A 178 -15.66 5.94 10.55
CA HIS A 178 -15.64 5.27 9.26
C HIS A 178 -16.77 5.72 8.33
N TYR A 179 -16.39 6.22 7.14
CA TYR A 179 -17.29 6.60 6.06
C TYR A 179 -17.48 5.45 5.07
N SER A 180 -18.74 5.10 4.78
CA SER A 180 -19.13 4.15 3.73
C SER A 180 -20.40 4.64 3.02
N ASN A 181 -20.81 4.03 1.90
CA ASN A 181 -22.03 4.46 1.20
C ASN A 181 -23.30 4.15 2.02
N GLY A 182 -23.29 3.01 2.69
CA GLY A 182 -24.37 2.52 3.52
C GLY A 182 -23.94 1.32 4.36
N ALA A 183 -24.89 0.69 5.04
CA ALA A 183 -24.64 -0.43 5.94
C ALA A 183 -24.04 -1.66 5.25
N GLU A 184 -24.43 -1.91 3.99
CA GLU A 184 -23.98 -3.01 3.15
C GLU A 184 -22.53 -2.88 2.69
N ASP A 185 -22.02 -1.64 2.62
CA ASP A 185 -20.64 -1.32 2.26
C ASP A 185 -19.72 -1.15 3.49
N ALA A 186 -20.30 -1.08 4.69
CA ALA A 186 -19.55 -0.85 5.92
C ALA A 186 -18.82 -2.13 6.37
N LEU A 187 -17.50 -2.10 6.18
CA LEU A 187 -16.62 -3.23 6.53
C LEU A 187 -16.48 -3.36 8.05
N TYR A 188 -16.32 -4.59 8.53
CA TYR A 188 -15.95 -4.91 9.92
C TYR A 188 -16.92 -4.41 11.02
N ARG A 189 -18.17 -4.07 10.71
CA ARG A 189 -19.14 -3.50 11.68
C ARG A 189 -19.25 -4.30 12.97
N THR A 190 -19.44 -5.61 12.87
CA THR A 190 -19.56 -6.49 14.03
C THR A 190 -18.31 -6.47 14.89
N GLU A 191 -17.14 -6.55 14.25
CA GLU A 191 -15.87 -6.53 14.95
C GLU A 191 -15.58 -5.18 15.62
N LEU A 192 -15.89 -4.07 14.95
CA LEU A 192 -15.74 -2.73 15.54
C LEU A 192 -16.65 -2.56 16.76
N ALA A 193 -17.87 -3.08 16.73
CA ALA A 193 -18.75 -3.12 17.88
C ALA A 193 -18.21 -3.99 19.03
N ASP A 194 -17.56 -5.12 18.69
CA ASP A 194 -16.90 -5.99 19.67
C ASP A 194 -15.69 -5.32 20.31
N LEU A 195 -14.89 -4.62 19.52
CA LEU A 195 -13.74 -3.85 20.01
C LEU A 195 -14.19 -2.72 20.93
N ALA A 196 -15.28 -2.00 20.60
CA ALA A 196 -15.83 -0.96 21.45
C ALA A 196 -16.31 -1.48 22.81
N ARG A 197 -16.79 -2.73 22.88
CA ARG A 197 -17.12 -3.37 24.18
C ARG A 197 -15.89 -3.76 25.00
N ARG A 198 -14.78 -4.05 24.34
CA ARG A 198 -13.52 -4.47 24.98
C ARG A 198 -12.63 -3.31 25.41
N LEU A 199 -12.74 -2.17 24.75
CA LEU A 199 -11.95 -0.96 25.00
C LEU A 199 -12.87 0.17 25.48
N PRO A 200 -12.99 0.43 26.78
CA PRO A 200 -13.90 1.43 27.31
C PRO A 200 -13.67 2.86 26.80
N GLY A 201 -12.43 3.17 26.40
CA GLY A 201 -12.07 4.48 25.81
C GLY A 201 -12.38 4.61 24.32
N LEU A 202 -12.84 3.54 23.65
CA LEU A 202 -13.10 3.53 22.21
C LEU A 202 -14.54 3.94 21.88
N ARG A 203 -14.66 5.00 21.08
CA ARG A 203 -15.90 5.40 20.41
C ARG A 203 -15.83 5.01 18.93
N VAL A 204 -16.75 4.17 18.47
CA VAL A 204 -16.92 3.82 17.06
C VAL A 204 -18.09 4.60 16.48
N VAL A 205 -17.89 5.23 15.33
CA VAL A 205 -18.90 6.03 14.63
C VAL A 205 -18.93 5.64 13.15
N HIS A 206 -20.09 5.22 12.67
CA HIS A 206 -20.35 4.93 11.27
C HIS A 206 -21.07 6.09 10.59
N ALA A 207 -20.43 6.71 9.60
CA ALA A 207 -21.02 7.76 8.78
C ALA A 207 -21.41 7.20 7.39
N PHE A 208 -22.68 7.36 7.02
CA PHE A 208 -23.18 6.87 5.73
C PHE A 208 -23.38 8.01 4.76
N THR A 209 -22.60 8.01 3.65
CA THR A 209 -22.61 9.11 2.70
C THR A 209 -23.87 9.17 1.83
N HIS A 210 -24.49 8.02 1.53
CA HIS A 210 -25.66 7.93 0.65
C HIS A 210 -26.91 7.40 1.38
N ALA A 211 -26.76 6.45 2.30
CA ALA A 211 -27.88 5.94 3.07
C ALA A 211 -28.31 6.97 4.13
N LYS A 212 -29.64 7.14 4.30
CA LYS A 212 -30.24 8.10 5.23
C LYS A 212 -30.58 7.49 6.59
N THR A 213 -30.32 6.19 6.77
CA THR A 213 -30.65 5.46 8.00
C THR A 213 -29.58 4.43 8.32
N GLY A 214 -29.49 4.00 9.56
CA GLY A 214 -28.66 2.89 10.01
C GLY A 214 -27.20 3.22 10.31
N GLY A 215 -26.78 4.48 10.16
CA GLY A 215 -25.51 5.02 10.61
C GLY A 215 -25.69 5.96 11.81
N ASP A 216 -24.58 6.35 12.42
CA ASP A 216 -24.57 7.36 13.49
C ASP A 216 -24.60 8.77 12.90
N LEU A 217 -23.96 8.95 11.73
CA LEU A 217 -23.90 10.20 10.97
C LEU A 217 -24.31 9.96 9.52
N HIS A 218 -24.78 11.02 8.84
CA HIS A 218 -25.26 10.97 7.45
C HIS A 218 -24.70 12.10 6.62
N GLY A 219 -24.32 11.78 5.37
CA GLY A 219 -23.71 12.73 4.42
C GLY A 219 -22.19 12.57 4.33
N PHE A 220 -21.58 13.42 3.53
CA PHE A 220 -20.13 13.48 3.41
C PHE A 220 -19.51 14.12 4.65
N PHE A 221 -18.20 13.97 4.79
CA PHE A 221 -17.47 14.56 5.90
C PHE A 221 -17.74 16.07 6.01
N SER A 222 -17.95 16.51 7.24
CA SER A 222 -18.00 17.91 7.62
C SER A 222 -17.38 18.13 9.00
N LYS A 223 -17.06 19.37 9.31
CA LYS A 223 -16.53 19.75 10.63
C LYS A 223 -17.51 19.45 11.77
N GLU A 224 -18.82 19.58 11.49
CA GLU A 224 -19.89 19.29 12.45
C GLU A 224 -19.89 17.78 12.79
N HIS A 225 -19.73 16.89 11.79
CA HIS A 225 -19.58 15.45 12.03
C HIS A 225 -18.41 15.17 12.96
N LEU A 226 -17.29 15.85 12.74
CA LEU A 226 -16.10 15.68 13.56
C LEU A 226 -16.30 16.17 14.99
N ALA A 227 -16.89 17.37 15.15
CA ALA A 227 -17.18 17.95 16.46
C ALA A 227 -18.20 17.11 17.26
N GLU A 228 -19.21 16.54 16.59
CA GLU A 228 -20.20 15.64 17.21
C GLU A 228 -19.59 14.30 17.60
N ALA A 229 -18.85 13.68 16.67
CA ALA A 229 -18.27 12.36 16.84
C ALA A 229 -17.10 12.39 17.86
N VAL A 230 -16.23 13.40 17.79
CA VAL A 230 -14.95 13.46 18.52
C VAL A 230 -14.71 14.89 19.02
N PRO A 231 -15.43 15.36 20.07
CA PRO A 231 -15.32 16.74 20.55
C PRO A 231 -13.90 17.18 20.93
N TRP A 232 -13.03 16.22 21.22
CA TRP A 232 -11.61 16.40 21.59
C TRP A 232 -10.63 16.24 20.42
N TYR A 233 -11.11 16.22 19.16
CA TYR A 233 -10.27 15.96 17.97
C TYR A 233 -9.07 16.91 17.80
N ARG A 234 -9.18 18.13 18.35
CA ARG A 234 -8.10 19.14 18.28
C ARG A 234 -6.84 18.74 19.06
N ASP A 235 -7.00 17.87 20.06
CA ASP A 235 -5.92 17.38 20.91
C ASP A 235 -5.52 15.93 20.57
N ALA A 236 -6.01 15.40 19.45
CA ALA A 236 -5.77 14.02 19.03
C ALA A 236 -4.72 13.92 17.93
N GLU A 237 -3.87 12.90 17.99
CA GLU A 237 -3.16 12.44 16.80
C GLU A 237 -4.14 11.72 15.89
N THR A 238 -4.30 12.21 14.67
CA THR A 238 -5.31 11.74 13.72
C THR A 238 -4.65 11.00 12.58
N PHE A 239 -5.12 9.76 12.33
CA PHE A 239 -4.66 8.90 11.24
C PHE A 239 -5.78 8.74 10.23
N LEU A 240 -5.55 9.21 9.00
CA LEU A 240 -6.56 9.31 7.95
C LEU A 240 -6.15 8.50 6.72
N CYS A 241 -7.03 7.60 6.28
CA CYS A 241 -6.91 6.95 4.98
C CYS A 241 -8.28 6.77 4.32
N GLY A 242 -8.40 7.16 3.05
CA GLY A 242 -9.68 7.07 2.34
C GLY A 242 -9.65 7.65 0.94
N PRO A 243 -10.83 7.83 0.33
CA PRO A 243 -10.96 8.47 -0.98
C PRO A 243 -10.49 9.92 -0.94
N LYS A 244 -9.91 10.37 -2.06
CA LYS A 244 -9.35 11.72 -2.17
C LYS A 244 -10.29 12.84 -1.69
N PRO A 245 -11.60 12.88 -2.04
CA PRO A 245 -12.49 13.94 -1.55
C PRO A 245 -12.62 13.97 -0.02
N LEU A 246 -12.64 12.82 0.65
CA LEU A 246 -12.63 12.75 2.11
C LEU A 246 -11.34 13.32 2.67
N MET A 247 -10.21 12.89 2.10
CA MET A 247 -8.88 13.31 2.56
C MET A 247 -8.67 14.82 2.40
N ASP A 248 -9.07 15.37 1.26
CA ASP A 248 -8.98 16.81 0.99
C ASP A 248 -9.83 17.62 1.99
N SER A 249 -11.10 17.25 2.22
CA SER A 249 -11.97 17.93 3.16
C SER A 249 -11.48 17.89 4.62
N VAL A 250 -10.89 16.75 5.03
CA VAL A 250 -10.28 16.64 6.36
C VAL A 250 -9.05 17.51 6.47
N ARG A 251 -8.15 17.52 5.48
CA ARG A 251 -6.96 18.39 5.45
C ARG A 251 -7.34 19.85 5.55
N GLU A 252 -8.27 20.32 4.71
CA GLU A 252 -8.77 21.70 4.75
C GLU A 252 -9.30 22.07 6.14
N THR A 253 -10.04 21.17 6.78
CA THR A 253 -10.56 21.39 8.13
C THR A 253 -9.46 21.52 9.17
N PHE A 254 -8.46 20.61 9.14
CA PHE A 254 -7.35 20.60 10.08
C PHE A 254 -6.40 21.80 9.88
N GLU A 255 -6.17 22.21 8.64
CA GLU A 255 -5.41 23.43 8.32
C GLU A 255 -6.12 24.67 8.80
N ALA A 256 -7.43 24.80 8.52
CA ALA A 256 -8.26 25.93 8.99
C ALA A 256 -8.32 26.02 10.52
N ASP A 257 -8.25 24.91 11.20
CA ASP A 257 -8.21 24.83 12.68
C ASP A 257 -6.81 25.01 13.26
N GLY A 258 -5.76 25.11 12.45
CA GLY A 258 -4.38 25.29 12.86
C GLY A 258 -3.74 24.02 13.49
N ILE A 259 -4.30 22.84 13.21
CA ILE A 259 -3.88 21.56 13.79
C ILE A 259 -3.37 20.56 12.73
N GLY A 260 -3.00 21.04 11.56
CA GLY A 260 -2.50 20.20 10.47
C GLY A 260 -1.30 19.32 10.84
N ALA A 261 -0.49 19.74 11.82
CA ALA A 261 0.64 18.95 12.33
C ALA A 261 0.24 17.63 13.03
N HIS A 262 -1.01 17.52 13.51
CA HIS A 262 -1.55 16.32 14.14
C HIS A 262 -2.22 15.37 13.13
N LEU A 263 -2.20 15.68 11.83
CA LEU A 263 -2.84 14.88 10.80
C LEU A 263 -1.82 14.06 10.04
N HIS A 264 -1.89 12.75 10.20
CA HIS A 264 -1.11 11.77 9.45
C HIS A 264 -2.00 11.15 8.37
N THR A 265 -1.49 11.03 7.13
CA THR A 265 -2.31 10.55 6.02
C THR A 265 -1.61 9.48 5.18
N GLU A 266 -2.38 8.47 4.71
CA GLU A 266 -1.95 7.52 3.70
C GLU A 266 -2.90 7.56 2.50
N GLU A 267 -2.37 7.68 1.29
CA GLU A 267 -3.15 7.74 0.06
C GLU A 267 -2.99 6.44 -0.75
N PHE A 268 -4.12 5.82 -1.12
CA PHE A 268 -4.15 4.66 -2.00
C PHE A 268 -4.21 5.03 -3.49
N THR A 269 -4.59 6.27 -3.77
CA THR A 269 -4.64 6.79 -5.14
C THR A 269 -3.41 7.66 -5.39
N PRO A 270 -2.72 7.50 -6.52
CA PRO A 270 -1.65 8.41 -6.88
C PRO A 270 -2.17 9.86 -6.85
N PRO A 271 -1.41 10.82 -6.31
CA PRO A 271 -1.72 12.22 -6.55
C PRO A 271 -1.83 12.43 -8.06
N ALA A 272 -2.82 13.21 -8.49
CA ALA A 272 -2.90 13.65 -9.88
C ALA A 272 -1.67 14.53 -10.13
N LEU A 273 -0.63 13.93 -10.70
CA LEU A 273 0.56 14.67 -11.09
C LEU A 273 0.20 15.52 -12.31
N THR A 274 0.35 16.82 -12.20
CA THR A 274 0.25 17.72 -13.35
C THR A 274 1.58 17.74 -14.09
N PHE A 275 1.54 17.42 -15.37
CA PHE A 275 2.73 17.41 -16.22
C PHE A 275 2.65 18.60 -17.19
N ASP A 276 3.78 19.27 -17.39
CA ASP A 276 3.92 20.24 -18.46
C ASP A 276 4.17 19.48 -19.76
N THR A 277 3.08 19.24 -20.49
CA THR A 277 3.12 18.55 -21.79
C THR A 277 3.26 19.49 -22.96
N GLU A 278 3.06 20.83 -22.75
CA GLU A 278 3.09 21.82 -23.82
C GLU A 278 4.52 22.24 -24.18
N ASN A 279 5.45 22.19 -23.21
CA ASN A 279 6.85 22.59 -23.40
C ASN A 279 7.82 21.39 -23.31
N ALA A 280 7.34 20.19 -23.62
CA ALA A 280 8.20 19.01 -23.61
C ALA A 280 9.12 18.99 -24.82
N GLU A 281 10.43 19.00 -24.59
CA GLU A 281 11.48 18.91 -25.63
C GLU A 281 12.33 17.66 -25.43
N GLY A 282 13.00 17.23 -26.53
CA GLY A 282 13.96 16.14 -26.52
C GLY A 282 13.39 14.79 -26.96
N GLN A 283 14.25 13.78 -26.93
CA GLN A 283 13.99 12.41 -27.35
C GLN A 283 14.12 11.44 -26.15
N VAL A 284 13.26 10.44 -26.13
CA VAL A 284 13.32 9.34 -25.16
C VAL A 284 13.73 8.08 -25.88
N ARG A 285 14.84 7.46 -25.46
CA ARG A 285 15.36 6.23 -26.01
C ARG A 285 15.33 5.10 -25.01
N PHE A 286 14.75 3.97 -25.40
CA PHE A 286 14.80 2.71 -24.66
C PHE A 286 15.83 1.79 -25.36
N ALA A 287 17.03 1.72 -24.79
CA ALA A 287 18.21 1.16 -25.47
C ALA A 287 18.07 -0.32 -25.83
N ARG A 288 17.52 -1.15 -24.93
CA ARG A 288 17.35 -2.60 -25.18
C ARG A 288 16.30 -2.92 -26.24
N SER A 289 15.22 -2.14 -26.26
CA SER A 289 14.15 -2.33 -27.23
C SER A 289 14.44 -1.64 -28.57
N GLY A 290 15.46 -0.77 -28.62
CA GLY A 290 15.79 0.05 -29.79
C GLY A 290 14.70 1.07 -30.14
N ARG A 291 13.79 1.38 -29.23
CA ARG A 291 12.72 2.35 -29.43
C ARG A 291 13.19 3.75 -29.06
N GLU A 292 12.86 4.70 -29.94
CA GLU A 292 13.12 6.12 -29.75
C GLU A 292 11.90 6.92 -30.21
N PHE A 293 11.50 7.92 -29.42
CA PHE A 293 10.34 8.76 -29.69
C PHE A 293 10.48 10.12 -29.02
N ALA A 294 9.71 11.10 -29.51
CA ALA A 294 9.70 12.45 -28.91
C ALA A 294 9.18 12.44 -27.48
N ASN A 295 9.82 13.21 -26.60
CA ASN A 295 9.37 13.40 -25.23
C ASN A 295 7.99 14.10 -25.22
N SER A 296 6.99 13.47 -24.59
CA SER A 296 5.64 14.00 -24.47
C SER A 296 5.38 14.77 -23.16
N GLY A 297 6.40 14.93 -22.30
CA GLY A 297 6.25 15.57 -20.97
C GLY A 297 5.54 14.72 -19.92
N LYS A 298 5.12 13.51 -20.27
CA LYS A 298 4.53 12.53 -19.36
C LYS A 298 5.61 11.72 -18.64
N PRO A 299 5.26 10.94 -17.59
CA PRO A 299 6.19 9.97 -17.02
C PRO A 299 6.69 8.96 -18.04
N LEU A 300 7.94 8.56 -17.92
CA LEU A 300 8.59 7.59 -18.80
C LEU A 300 7.81 6.29 -18.98
N LEU A 301 7.12 5.81 -17.93
CA LEU A 301 6.27 4.62 -18.01
C LEU A 301 5.11 4.81 -19.01
N GLU A 302 4.43 5.95 -18.95
CA GLU A 302 3.30 6.24 -19.86
C GLU A 302 3.78 6.41 -21.29
N GLN A 303 4.89 7.13 -21.48
CA GLN A 303 5.49 7.29 -22.80
C GLN A 303 5.94 5.96 -23.42
N ALA A 304 6.52 5.06 -22.61
CA ALA A 304 6.88 3.72 -23.05
C ALA A 304 5.66 2.90 -23.50
N GLU A 305 4.57 2.97 -22.72
CA GLU A 305 3.31 2.27 -23.06
C GLU A 305 2.66 2.84 -24.33
N GLU A 306 2.67 4.15 -24.51
CA GLU A 306 2.21 4.82 -25.74
C GLU A 306 3.04 4.42 -26.97
N ALA A 307 4.35 4.17 -26.78
CA ALA A 307 5.24 3.66 -27.81
C ALA A 307 5.12 2.14 -28.06
N GLY A 308 4.18 1.46 -27.37
CA GLY A 308 3.92 0.02 -27.53
C GLY A 308 4.89 -0.86 -26.74
N LEU A 309 5.65 -0.30 -25.81
CA LEU A 309 6.46 -1.04 -24.85
C LEU A 309 5.61 -1.44 -23.63
N SER A 310 6.05 -2.46 -22.91
CA SER A 310 5.40 -2.93 -21.70
C SER A 310 6.41 -3.13 -20.56
N PRO A 311 7.02 -2.06 -20.04
CA PRO A 311 7.93 -2.16 -18.91
C PRO A 311 7.24 -2.77 -17.70
N GLU A 312 7.97 -3.51 -16.89
CA GLU A 312 7.43 -4.00 -15.62
C GLU A 312 7.01 -2.81 -14.75
N HIS A 313 5.80 -2.86 -14.20
CA HIS A 313 5.29 -1.81 -13.33
C HIS A 313 4.31 -2.36 -12.28
N GLY A 314 4.14 -1.60 -11.19
CA GLY A 314 3.23 -1.94 -10.10
C GLY A 314 2.25 -0.80 -9.79
N CYS A 315 2.52 -0.03 -8.74
CA CYS A 315 1.59 0.95 -8.17
C CYS A 315 1.36 2.21 -9.00
N ARG A 316 2.29 2.57 -9.89
CA ARG A 316 2.31 3.84 -10.66
C ARG A 316 2.38 5.11 -9.79
N MET A 317 2.85 4.97 -8.54
CA MET A 317 2.85 6.01 -7.51
C MET A 317 4.25 6.31 -6.96
N GLY A 318 5.28 5.67 -7.52
CA GLY A 318 6.65 5.82 -7.03
C GLY A 318 6.91 5.17 -5.66
N ILE A 319 6.12 4.19 -5.23
CA ILE A 319 6.28 3.52 -3.94
C ILE A 319 6.62 2.03 -4.02
N CYS A 320 6.34 1.36 -5.14
CA CYS A 320 6.55 -0.09 -5.23
C CYS A 320 7.87 -0.50 -5.87
N PHE A 321 8.60 0.41 -6.46
CA PHE A 321 9.88 0.20 -7.16
C PHE A 321 9.84 -0.85 -8.30
N SER A 322 8.67 -1.38 -8.66
CA SER A 322 8.55 -2.40 -9.73
C SER A 322 8.91 -1.86 -11.12
N CYS A 323 8.81 -0.55 -11.34
CA CYS A 323 9.16 0.10 -12.60
C CYS A 323 10.58 0.71 -12.58
N THR A 324 11.43 0.29 -11.64
CA THR A 324 12.81 0.79 -11.56
C THR A 324 13.61 0.32 -12.76
N GLN A 325 14.24 1.25 -13.45
CA GLN A 325 15.16 1.04 -14.55
C GLN A 325 16.37 1.94 -14.42
N ILE A 326 17.44 1.63 -15.15
CA ILE A 326 18.64 2.46 -15.14
C ILE A 326 18.51 3.53 -16.23
N LYS A 327 18.55 4.80 -15.83
CA LYS A 327 18.78 5.92 -16.73
C LYS A 327 20.27 5.99 -17.04
N THR A 328 20.64 5.72 -18.28
CA THR A 328 22.05 5.73 -18.71
C THR A 328 22.57 7.14 -18.96
N SER A 329 21.70 8.03 -19.46
CA SER A 329 22.05 9.43 -19.71
C SER A 329 20.81 10.33 -19.70
N GLY A 330 21.03 11.63 -19.66
CA GLY A 330 19.99 12.65 -19.69
C GLY A 330 19.47 13.08 -18.32
N CYS A 331 18.49 13.97 -18.30
CA CYS A 331 17.92 14.55 -17.09
C CYS A 331 16.46 14.13 -16.92
N VAL A 332 16.09 13.76 -15.69
CA VAL A 332 14.69 13.48 -15.32
C VAL A 332 14.29 14.32 -14.11
N ARG A 333 13.02 14.70 -14.05
CA ARG A 333 12.40 15.31 -12.89
C ARG A 333 11.51 14.28 -12.18
N ASN A 334 11.72 14.12 -10.88
CA ASN A 334 10.81 13.33 -10.06
C ASN A 334 9.49 14.08 -9.86
N ALA A 335 8.40 13.55 -10.35
CA ALA A 335 7.09 14.19 -10.32
C ALA A 335 6.49 14.34 -8.90
N LYS A 336 6.99 13.57 -7.92
CA LYS A 336 6.55 13.66 -6.51
C LYS A 336 7.29 14.75 -5.74
N THR A 337 8.61 14.80 -5.90
CA THR A 337 9.46 15.74 -5.13
C THR A 337 9.74 17.03 -5.89
N GLY A 338 9.58 17.02 -7.21
CA GLY A 338 9.98 18.13 -8.08
C GLY A 338 11.48 18.21 -8.36
N GLU A 339 12.30 17.38 -7.70
CA GLU A 339 13.75 17.34 -7.86
C GLU A 339 14.13 16.83 -9.24
N THR A 340 15.21 17.38 -9.79
CA THR A 340 15.80 16.94 -11.06
C THR A 340 17.11 16.22 -10.82
N SER A 341 17.37 15.16 -11.61
CA SER A 341 18.64 14.44 -11.59
C SER A 341 19.19 14.25 -13.00
N SER A 342 20.45 14.61 -13.18
CA SER A 342 21.24 14.37 -14.40
C SER A 342 22.33 13.32 -14.19
N GLU A 343 22.31 12.57 -13.07
CA GLU A 343 23.29 11.52 -12.80
C GLU A 343 23.20 10.41 -13.84
N GLU A 344 24.34 9.96 -14.36
CA GLU A 344 24.40 8.84 -15.28
C GLU A 344 24.34 7.50 -14.54
N ASN A 345 23.76 6.48 -15.17
CA ASN A 345 23.59 5.13 -14.61
C ASN A 345 22.83 5.10 -13.28
N GLU A 346 21.90 6.00 -13.13
CA GLU A 346 21.03 6.13 -11.97
C GLU A 346 19.82 5.20 -12.05
N GLU A 347 19.46 4.58 -10.91
CA GLU A 347 18.20 3.86 -10.79
C GLU A 347 17.04 4.86 -10.63
N ILE A 348 16.11 4.87 -11.59
CA ILE A 348 14.91 5.72 -11.56
C ILE A 348 13.64 4.89 -11.64
N GLN A 349 12.55 5.42 -11.09
CA GLN A 349 11.21 4.82 -11.19
C GLN A 349 10.46 5.43 -12.38
N LEU A 350 10.27 4.67 -13.46
CA LEU A 350 9.66 5.17 -14.70
C LEU A 350 8.29 5.85 -14.49
N CYS A 351 7.51 5.40 -13.50
CA CYS A 351 6.15 5.90 -13.28
C CYS A 351 6.06 7.32 -12.68
N ILE A 352 7.16 7.84 -12.13
CA ILE A 352 7.23 9.18 -11.55
C ILE A 352 8.40 10.02 -12.12
N SER A 353 9.17 9.46 -13.05
CA SER A 353 10.27 10.18 -13.70
C SER A 353 9.80 10.77 -15.01
N VAL A 354 9.85 12.10 -15.12
CA VAL A 354 9.48 12.88 -16.30
C VAL A 354 10.76 13.36 -16.98
N PRO A 355 10.98 13.08 -18.27
CA PRO A 355 12.15 13.54 -19.00
C PRO A 355 12.24 15.07 -19.07
N VAL A 356 13.45 15.59 -18.90
CA VAL A 356 13.80 17.02 -19.13
C VAL A 356 14.86 17.05 -20.23
N GLY A 357 14.41 17.17 -21.47
CA GLY A 357 15.28 17.01 -22.65
C GLY A 357 15.48 15.56 -23.07
N ASP A 358 16.65 15.27 -23.66
CA ASP A 358 17.00 13.91 -24.12
C ASP A 358 17.29 12.99 -22.95
N VAL A 359 16.74 11.76 -23.01
CA VAL A 359 16.93 10.73 -21.95
C VAL A 359 17.10 9.35 -22.56
N GLU A 360 18.07 8.59 -22.09
CA GLU A 360 18.25 7.18 -22.44
C GLU A 360 18.04 6.26 -21.24
N ILE A 361 17.24 5.21 -21.45
CA ILE A 361 16.87 4.21 -20.44
C ILE A 361 17.35 2.83 -20.91
N ASN A 362 18.00 2.07 -20.04
CA ASN A 362 18.45 0.71 -20.29
C ASN A 362 17.31 -0.32 -20.12
N ALA A 363 16.25 -0.22 -20.93
CA ALA A 363 15.08 -1.10 -20.89
C ALA A 363 14.64 -1.52 -22.31
#